data_d5733281ffb8a58d67de34d36e69911b
#
_entry.id   d5733281ffb8a58d67de34d36e69911b
#
_cell.length_a   1.000
_cell.length_b   1.000
_cell.length_c   1.000
_cell.angle_alpha   90.00
_cell.angle_beta   90.00
_cell.angle_gamma   90.00
#
_symmetry.space_group_name_H-M   'P 1'
#
loop_
_entity.id
_entity.type
_entity.pdbx_description
1 polymer ?
#
loop_
_entity_poly.entity_id
_entity_poly.type
_entity_poly.pdbx_seq_one_letter_code
_entity_poly.pdbx_strand_id
1 'polypeptide(L)'
;MLGLMMDKPLLISSLLDYAAAYHGGTEIVSRTVEGPIHRYTYSDAELRAKKLAKALQALGVGEGDRVATLAWNGYRHYELYYGVSGMGAICHMVNPRLFAGQIAYIMNHAEDTLVFVDLTFVKVLEEIASEVGSVKGFVIMTDEAHM
;
A
#
# COMPACT_ATOMS: atom_id res chain seq x y z
N MET A 1 -8.53 39.21 -1.55
CA MET A 1 -7.80 38.76 -0.36
C MET A 1 -8.08 37.27 -0.22
N LEU A 2 -7.06 36.40 -0.26
CA LEU A 2 -7.23 34.95 -0.18
C LEU A 2 -7.50 34.41 1.26
N GLY A 3 -7.79 35.29 2.21
CA GLY A 3 -8.01 34.92 3.59
C GLY A 3 -6.73 34.38 4.26
N LEU A 4 -6.89 33.69 5.40
CA LEU A 4 -5.80 33.04 6.14
C LEU A 4 -5.67 31.54 5.80
N MET A 5 -6.16 31.13 4.62
CA MET A 5 -6.06 29.75 4.15
C MET A 5 -4.63 29.44 3.68
N MET A 6 -4.17 28.24 3.97
CA MET A 6 -2.90 27.74 3.40
C MET A 6 -3.00 27.61 1.88
N ASP A 7 -1.97 28.05 1.18
CA ASP A 7 -1.83 27.91 -0.29
C ASP A 7 -1.14 26.59 -0.67
N LYS A 8 -0.99 25.66 0.27
CA LYS A 8 -0.37 24.35 0.08
C LYS A 8 -1.45 23.27 -0.01
N PRO A 9 -1.41 22.39 -1.02
CA PRO A 9 -2.32 21.24 -1.12
C PRO A 9 -2.22 20.32 0.11
N LEU A 10 -3.35 19.84 0.61
CA LEU A 10 -3.41 18.85 1.69
C LEU A 10 -3.20 17.45 1.13
N LEU A 11 -1.95 17.08 0.84
CA LEU A 11 -1.57 15.78 0.32
C LEU A 11 -1.14 14.85 1.45
N ILE A 12 -1.61 13.60 1.42
CA ILE A 12 -1.21 12.56 2.38
C ILE A 12 0.31 12.35 2.36
N SER A 13 0.95 12.34 1.18
CA SER A 13 2.40 12.20 1.04
C SER A 13 3.19 13.26 1.82
N SER A 14 2.65 14.48 1.96
CA SER A 14 3.31 15.54 2.71
C SER A 14 3.47 15.25 4.20
N LEU A 15 2.67 14.33 4.76
CA LEU A 15 2.79 13.91 6.16
C LEU A 15 4.06 13.08 6.38
N LEU A 16 4.36 12.17 5.44
CA LEU A 16 5.57 11.36 5.53
C LEU A 16 6.82 12.19 5.22
N ASP A 17 6.76 13.10 4.24
CA ASP A 17 7.85 14.04 3.95
C ASP A 17 8.18 14.90 5.19
N TYR A 18 7.14 15.42 5.87
CA TYR A 18 7.30 16.17 7.12
C TYR A 18 7.92 15.31 8.22
N ALA A 19 7.40 14.09 8.43
CA ALA A 19 7.91 13.17 9.44
C ALA A 19 9.39 12.82 9.18
N ALA A 20 9.78 12.57 7.94
CA ALA A 20 11.17 12.29 7.58
C ALA A 20 12.08 13.51 7.79
N ALA A 21 11.61 14.72 7.45
CA ALA A 21 12.40 15.94 7.57
C ALA A 21 12.64 16.37 9.03
N TYR A 22 11.62 16.26 9.89
CA TYR A 22 11.67 16.81 11.26
C TYR A 22 11.80 15.72 12.34
N HIS A 23 11.43 14.50 12.05
CA HIS A 23 11.44 13.35 12.96
C HIS A 23 12.10 12.12 12.33
N GLY A 24 13.01 12.32 11.37
CA GLY A 24 13.60 11.28 10.54
C GLY A 24 14.22 10.13 11.31
N GLY A 25 14.83 10.40 12.48
CA GLY A 25 15.42 9.37 13.34
C GLY A 25 14.43 8.67 14.28
N THR A 26 13.16 9.06 14.31
CA THR A 26 12.16 8.40 15.15
C THR A 26 11.82 7.02 14.59
N GLU A 27 11.82 6.02 15.47
CA GLU A 27 11.64 4.62 15.11
C GLU A 27 10.16 4.28 14.88
N ILE A 28 9.91 3.51 13.83
CA ILE A 28 8.65 2.82 13.56
C ILE A 28 8.87 1.33 13.87
N VAL A 29 8.01 0.76 14.70
CA VAL A 29 8.09 -0.64 15.13
C VAL A 29 6.87 -1.39 14.62
N SER A 30 7.09 -2.48 13.92
CA SER A 30 6.03 -3.29 13.34
C SER A 30 6.31 -4.78 13.55
N ARG A 31 5.30 -5.53 13.97
CA ARG A 31 5.37 -6.98 13.93
C ARG A 31 5.04 -7.45 12.52
N THR A 32 5.92 -8.25 11.93
CA THR A 32 5.68 -8.82 10.58
C THR A 32 4.70 -9.98 10.64
N VAL A 33 4.12 -10.32 9.51
CA VAL A 33 3.24 -11.51 9.37
C VAL A 33 4.03 -12.80 9.59
N GLU A 34 5.30 -12.80 9.23
CA GLU A 34 6.25 -13.91 9.42
C GLU A 34 6.65 -14.12 10.89
N GLY A 35 6.41 -13.11 11.75
CA GLY A 35 6.61 -13.18 13.21
C GLY A 35 7.66 -12.23 13.79
N PRO A 36 8.81 -11.96 13.15
CA PRO A 36 9.82 -11.04 13.67
C PRO A 36 9.33 -9.61 13.86
N ILE A 37 10.02 -8.86 14.70
CA ILE A 37 9.82 -7.42 14.85
C ILE A 37 10.69 -6.71 13.83
N HIS A 38 10.05 -5.92 12.95
CA HIS A 38 10.73 -5.00 12.04
C HIS A 38 10.83 -3.61 12.68
N ARG A 39 12.02 -3.02 12.62
CA ARG A 39 12.30 -1.69 13.14
C ARG A 39 13.01 -0.88 12.07
N TYR A 40 12.53 0.31 11.81
CA TYR A 40 13.13 1.28 10.89
C TYR A 40 12.66 2.68 11.26
N THR A 41 13.19 3.70 10.60
CA THR A 41 12.92 5.10 10.92
C THR A 41 11.95 5.74 9.92
N TYR A 42 11.45 6.95 10.24
CA TYR A 42 10.66 7.71 9.27
C TYR A 42 11.45 8.06 8.00
N SER A 43 12.76 8.31 8.11
CA SER A 43 13.62 8.52 6.94
C SER A 43 13.70 7.27 6.06
N ASP A 44 13.79 6.08 6.68
CA ASP A 44 13.78 4.82 5.94
C ASP A 44 12.43 4.58 5.26
N ALA A 45 11.34 4.84 5.97
CA ALA A 45 9.98 4.68 5.46
C ALA A 45 9.73 5.57 4.24
N GLU A 46 10.14 6.82 4.29
CA GLU A 46 10.02 7.78 3.18
C GLU A 46 10.83 7.32 1.95
N LEU A 47 12.08 6.91 2.15
CA LEU A 47 12.92 6.40 1.07
C LEU A 47 12.30 5.13 0.43
N ARG A 48 11.77 4.23 1.25
CA ARG A 48 11.15 2.98 0.79
C ARG A 48 9.83 3.24 0.06
N ALA A 49 8.98 4.15 0.56
CA ALA A 49 7.76 4.55 -0.12
C ALA A 49 8.05 5.17 -1.51
N LYS A 50 9.09 5.99 -1.64
CA LYS A 50 9.52 6.54 -2.92
C LYS A 50 10.08 5.47 -3.88
N LYS A 51 10.81 4.48 -3.37
CA LYS A 51 11.25 3.32 -4.17
C LYS A 51 10.06 2.49 -4.65
N LEU A 52 9.08 2.26 -3.78
CA LEU A 52 7.84 1.56 -4.12
C LEU A 52 7.07 2.28 -5.22
N ALA A 53 6.92 3.61 -5.12
CA ALA A 53 6.27 4.41 -6.17
C ALA A 53 6.95 4.23 -7.54
N LYS A 54 8.29 4.23 -7.59
CA LYS A 54 9.04 3.97 -8.84
C LYS A 54 8.82 2.55 -9.36
N ALA A 55 8.77 1.55 -8.47
CA ALA A 55 8.50 0.17 -8.87
C ALA A 55 7.08 0.01 -9.44
N LEU A 56 6.09 0.67 -8.83
CA LEU A 56 4.71 0.69 -9.33
C LEU A 56 4.62 1.34 -10.71
N GLN A 57 5.33 2.44 -10.95
CA GLN A 57 5.42 3.06 -12.27
C GLN A 57 6.03 2.10 -13.32
N ALA A 58 7.08 1.36 -12.94
CA ALA A 58 7.68 0.35 -13.83
C ALA A 58 6.74 -0.84 -14.12
N LEU A 59 5.80 -1.13 -13.21
CA LEU A 59 4.72 -2.11 -13.39
C LEU A 59 3.52 -1.55 -14.18
N GLY A 60 3.60 -0.29 -14.63
CA GLY A 60 2.57 0.33 -15.44
C GLY A 60 1.42 0.97 -14.65
N VAL A 61 1.59 1.19 -13.35
CA VAL A 61 0.62 1.94 -12.53
C VAL A 61 0.79 3.42 -12.79
N GLY A 62 -0.30 4.11 -13.15
CA GLY A 62 -0.37 5.54 -13.41
C GLY A 62 -1.28 6.28 -12.44
N GLU A 63 -1.43 7.59 -12.68
CA GLU A 63 -2.35 8.45 -11.93
C GLU A 63 -3.79 7.95 -12.08
N GLY A 64 -4.51 7.88 -10.97
CA GLY A 64 -5.90 7.42 -10.91
C GLY A 64 -6.10 5.91 -10.96
N ASP A 65 -5.05 5.11 -11.21
CA ASP A 65 -5.15 3.66 -11.09
C ASP A 65 -5.39 3.23 -9.64
N ARG A 66 -6.15 2.14 -9.46
CA ARG A 66 -6.45 1.56 -8.15
C ARG A 66 -5.52 0.39 -7.88
N VAL A 67 -4.84 0.47 -6.75
CA VAL A 67 -3.97 -0.58 -6.22
C VAL A 67 -4.61 -1.11 -4.95
N ALA A 68 -5.12 -2.33 -5.01
CA ALA A 68 -5.76 -2.97 -3.86
C ALA A 68 -4.74 -3.50 -2.86
N THR A 69 -5.12 -3.50 -1.60
CA THR A 69 -4.36 -4.13 -0.52
C THR A 69 -5.25 -5.06 0.28
N LEU A 70 -4.81 -6.31 0.44
CA LEU A 70 -5.41 -7.31 1.32
C LEU A 70 -4.38 -7.65 2.39
N ALA A 71 -4.30 -6.79 3.42
CA ALA A 71 -3.15 -6.76 4.31
C ALA A 71 -3.50 -6.37 5.75
N TRP A 72 -2.66 -6.80 6.68
CA TRP A 72 -2.63 -6.29 8.05
C TRP A 72 -1.89 -4.95 8.13
N ASN A 73 -2.06 -4.23 9.24
CA ASN A 73 -1.37 -2.98 9.51
C ASN A 73 0.11 -3.23 9.87
N GLY A 74 0.92 -3.55 8.87
CA GLY A 74 2.36 -3.75 8.97
C GLY A 74 3.14 -2.65 8.26
N TYR A 75 4.48 -2.67 8.38
CA TYR A 75 5.34 -1.65 7.76
C TYR A 75 5.23 -1.62 6.23
N ARG A 76 5.05 -2.78 5.57
CA ARG A 76 4.86 -2.88 4.11
C ARG A 76 3.57 -2.20 3.68
N HIS A 77 2.47 -2.40 4.43
CA HIS A 77 1.20 -1.74 4.16
C HIS A 77 1.27 -0.23 4.41
N TYR A 78 2.01 0.19 5.44
CA TYR A 78 2.30 1.60 5.70
C TYR A 78 3.01 2.27 4.51
N GLU A 79 4.02 1.61 3.93
CA GLU A 79 4.72 2.09 2.73
C GLU A 79 3.79 2.18 1.51
N LEU A 80 2.83 1.25 1.36
CA LEU A 80 1.83 1.30 0.28
C LEU A 80 0.93 2.52 0.38
N TYR A 81 0.47 2.90 1.58
CA TYR A 81 -0.34 4.12 1.73
C TYR A 81 0.33 5.35 1.14
N TYR A 82 1.62 5.53 1.41
CA TYR A 82 2.36 6.71 0.96
C TYR A 82 2.92 6.55 -0.46
N GLY A 83 3.38 5.36 -0.81
CA GLY A 83 3.95 5.08 -2.13
C GLY A 83 2.89 5.17 -3.24
N VAL A 84 1.74 4.54 -3.05
CA VAL A 84 0.63 4.55 -4.01
C VAL A 84 0.02 5.95 -4.11
N SER A 85 -0.39 6.53 -2.97
CA SER A 85 -1.03 7.85 -2.97
C SER A 85 -0.07 8.97 -3.39
N GLY A 86 1.22 8.84 -3.06
CA GLY A 86 2.23 9.83 -3.39
C GLY A 86 2.55 9.95 -4.89
N MET A 87 2.23 8.93 -5.68
CA MET A 87 2.35 8.97 -7.14
C MET A 87 1.05 9.34 -7.88
N GLY A 88 -0.02 9.65 -7.15
CA GLY A 88 -1.33 10.00 -7.72
C GLY A 88 -2.24 8.81 -8.01
N ALA A 89 -1.84 7.60 -7.62
CA ALA A 89 -2.69 6.42 -7.68
C ALA A 89 -3.57 6.29 -6.43
N ILE A 90 -4.55 5.42 -6.45
CA ILE A 90 -5.52 5.22 -5.37
C ILE A 90 -5.15 3.94 -4.60
N CYS A 91 -4.82 4.07 -3.33
CA CYS A 91 -4.62 2.94 -2.44
C CYS A 91 -5.99 2.44 -1.96
N HIS A 92 -6.45 1.32 -2.52
CA HIS A 92 -7.74 0.72 -2.20
C HIS A 92 -7.57 -0.38 -1.15
N MET A 93 -7.96 -0.09 0.08
CA MET A 93 -7.84 -1.01 1.21
C MET A 93 -9.05 -1.92 1.29
N VAL A 94 -8.86 -3.19 0.96
CA VAL A 94 -9.91 -4.21 1.03
C VAL A 94 -9.89 -4.86 2.41
N ASN A 95 -11.04 -4.91 3.08
CA ASN A 95 -11.14 -5.53 4.40
C ASN A 95 -10.96 -7.07 4.28
N PRO A 96 -9.88 -7.64 4.85
CA PRO A 96 -9.57 -9.05 4.72
C PRO A 96 -10.49 -9.98 5.51
N ARG A 97 -11.42 -9.45 6.29
CA ARG A 97 -12.40 -10.22 7.06
C ARG A 97 -13.73 -10.44 6.33
N LEU A 98 -13.84 -9.95 5.11
CA LEU A 98 -15.01 -10.20 4.26
C LEU A 98 -14.94 -11.60 3.65
N PHE A 99 -16.09 -12.12 3.21
CA PHE A 99 -16.13 -13.37 2.45
C PHE A 99 -15.48 -13.20 1.06
N ALA A 100 -14.90 -14.27 0.54
CA ALA A 100 -14.19 -14.29 -0.74
C ALA A 100 -14.99 -13.63 -1.88
N GLY A 101 -16.26 -14.00 -2.06
CA GLY A 101 -17.13 -13.39 -3.09
C GLY A 101 -17.38 -11.88 -2.91
N GLN A 102 -17.38 -11.39 -1.66
CA GLN A 102 -17.48 -9.93 -1.43
C GLN A 102 -16.19 -9.22 -1.79
N ILE A 103 -15.03 -9.83 -1.50
CA ILE A 103 -13.72 -9.31 -1.87
C ILE A 103 -13.61 -9.24 -3.39
N ALA A 104 -13.97 -10.31 -4.11
CA ALA A 104 -13.97 -10.33 -5.57
C ALA A 104 -14.89 -9.25 -6.16
N TYR A 105 -16.10 -9.10 -5.62
CA TYR A 105 -17.04 -8.05 -6.04
C TYR A 105 -16.44 -6.64 -5.87
N ILE A 106 -15.84 -6.34 -4.70
CA ILE A 106 -15.28 -5.04 -4.38
C ILE A 106 -14.10 -4.72 -5.31
N MET A 107 -13.20 -5.69 -5.55
CA MET A 107 -12.06 -5.52 -6.44
C MET A 107 -12.48 -5.28 -7.88
N ASN A 108 -13.47 -6.01 -8.39
CA ASN A 108 -14.03 -5.81 -9.72
C ASN A 108 -14.77 -4.48 -9.85
N HIS A 109 -15.55 -4.10 -8.83
CA HIS A 109 -16.29 -2.84 -8.84
C HIS A 109 -15.35 -1.62 -8.81
N ALA A 110 -14.25 -1.71 -8.07
CA ALA A 110 -13.22 -0.68 -8.05
C ALA A 110 -12.33 -0.71 -9.30
N GLU A 111 -12.37 -1.78 -10.10
CA GLU A 111 -11.46 -2.00 -11.24
C GLU A 111 -10.00 -1.96 -10.80
N ASP A 112 -9.66 -2.66 -9.72
CA ASP A 112 -8.30 -2.73 -9.21
C ASP A 112 -7.34 -3.31 -10.25
N THR A 113 -6.16 -2.69 -10.40
CA THR A 113 -5.18 -3.09 -11.41
C THR A 113 -4.07 -3.99 -10.86
N LEU A 114 -3.67 -3.77 -9.62
CA LEU A 114 -2.73 -4.60 -8.86
C LEU A 114 -3.28 -4.88 -7.47
N VAL A 115 -2.94 -6.04 -6.92
CA VAL A 115 -3.31 -6.42 -5.55
C VAL A 115 -2.06 -6.78 -4.77
N PHE A 116 -1.84 -6.09 -3.65
CA PHE A 116 -0.82 -6.44 -2.66
C PHE A 116 -1.46 -7.27 -1.55
N VAL A 117 -0.87 -8.41 -1.23
CA VAL A 117 -1.46 -9.35 -0.28
C VAL A 117 -0.43 -9.85 0.74
N ASP A 118 -0.79 -9.86 2.02
CA ASP A 118 -0.02 -10.53 3.05
C ASP A 118 -0.16 -12.07 2.95
N LEU A 119 0.88 -12.81 3.34
CA LEU A 119 0.90 -14.28 3.33
C LEU A 119 -0.36 -14.92 3.94
N THR A 120 -0.90 -14.31 4.98
CA THR A 120 -2.10 -14.80 5.69
C THR A 120 -3.32 -14.92 4.78
N PHE A 121 -3.39 -14.12 3.71
CA PHE A 121 -4.57 -14.02 2.84
C PHE A 121 -4.35 -14.64 1.46
N VAL A 122 -3.23 -15.30 1.21
CA VAL A 122 -2.93 -15.97 -0.07
C VAL A 122 -4.02 -16.98 -0.43
N LYS A 123 -4.51 -17.77 0.53
CA LYS A 123 -5.59 -18.75 0.30
C LYS A 123 -6.88 -18.07 -0.21
N VAL A 124 -7.27 -16.95 0.38
CA VAL A 124 -8.45 -16.19 -0.08
C VAL A 124 -8.22 -15.67 -1.50
N LEU A 125 -6.99 -15.21 -1.78
CA LEU A 125 -6.63 -14.75 -3.11
C LEU A 125 -6.71 -15.89 -4.16
N GLU A 126 -6.22 -17.08 -3.83
CA GLU A 126 -6.30 -18.27 -4.71
C GLU A 126 -7.76 -18.63 -5.06
N GLU A 127 -8.69 -18.48 -4.10
CA GLU A 127 -10.12 -18.72 -4.34
C GLU A 127 -10.74 -17.76 -5.34
N ILE A 128 -10.31 -16.47 -5.34
CA ILE A 128 -10.95 -15.42 -6.15
C ILE A 128 -10.13 -14.99 -7.37
N ALA A 129 -8.90 -15.46 -7.53
CA ALA A 129 -7.99 -14.98 -8.57
C ALA A 129 -8.57 -15.08 -10.00
N SER A 130 -9.36 -16.11 -10.27
CA SER A 130 -10.04 -16.28 -11.56
C SER A 130 -11.28 -15.40 -11.75
N GLU A 131 -11.77 -14.79 -10.67
CA GLU A 131 -13.00 -13.97 -10.67
C GLU A 131 -12.71 -12.46 -10.77
N VAL A 132 -11.46 -12.04 -10.51
CA VAL A 132 -11.05 -10.62 -10.50
C VAL A 132 -10.42 -10.22 -11.84
N GLY A 133 -11.27 -10.00 -12.85
CA GLY A 133 -10.84 -9.83 -14.24
C GLY A 133 -10.10 -8.51 -14.55
N SER A 134 -10.18 -7.48 -13.70
CA SER A 134 -9.47 -6.21 -13.87
C SER A 134 -8.01 -6.27 -13.39
N VAL A 135 -7.67 -7.23 -12.52
CA VAL A 135 -6.36 -7.36 -11.88
C VAL A 135 -5.34 -7.92 -12.86
N LYS A 136 -4.29 -7.13 -13.11
CA LYS A 136 -3.17 -7.50 -13.99
C LYS A 136 -2.07 -8.29 -13.29
N GLY A 137 -2.02 -8.23 -11.96
CA GLY A 137 -1.00 -8.93 -11.16
C GLY A 137 -1.25 -8.89 -9.68
N PHE A 138 -0.66 -9.87 -9.00
CA PHE A 138 -0.69 -10.01 -7.55
C PHE A 138 0.73 -9.94 -7.01
N VAL A 139 0.91 -9.20 -5.91
CA VAL A 139 2.20 -9.05 -5.23
C VAL A 139 2.06 -9.59 -3.82
N ILE A 140 2.74 -10.69 -3.54
CA ILE A 140 2.78 -11.26 -2.19
C ILE A 140 3.85 -10.52 -1.38
N MET A 141 3.40 -9.90 -0.29
CA MET A 141 4.27 -9.15 0.61
C MET A 141 4.91 -10.09 1.64
N THR A 142 6.12 -10.52 1.36
CA THR A 142 6.87 -11.42 2.22
C THR A 142 8.37 -11.12 2.19
N ASP A 143 9.17 -11.89 2.91
CA ASP A 143 10.64 -11.87 2.88
C ASP A 143 11.20 -13.06 2.07
N GLU A 144 12.52 -13.02 1.82
CA GLU A 144 13.20 -14.06 1.01
C GLU A 144 13.12 -15.46 1.64
N ALA A 145 12.98 -15.55 2.96
CA ALA A 145 12.93 -16.83 3.67
C ALA A 145 11.56 -17.54 3.52
N HIS A 146 10.53 -16.79 3.12
CA HIS A 146 9.14 -17.28 2.99
C HIS A 146 8.60 -17.18 1.56
N MET A 147 9.50 -16.97 0.59
CA MET A 147 9.17 -16.95 -0.84
C MET A 147 8.99 -18.38 -1.39
#